data_4a6fcac3ac274be9de6d0e39a3b5d2b3
#
_entry.id   4a6fcac3ac274be9de6d0e39a3b5d2b3
#
_cell.length_a   1.000
_cell.length_b   1.000
_cell.length_c   1.000
_cell.angle_alpha   90.00
_cell.angle_beta   90.00
_cell.angle_gamma   90.00
#
_symmetry.space_group_name_H-M   'P 1'
#
loop_
_entity.id
_entity.type
_entity.pdbx_description
1 polymer ?
#
loop_
_entity_poly.entity_id
_entity_poly.type
_entity_poly.pdbx_seq_one_letter_code
_entity_poly.pdbx_strand_id
1 'polypeptide(L)'
;PGREPVTHTWLIDPGVEISEAAVAVHGISTEQARETGRRPAEVFPEIFEMVTTLWTPEVPLITFNGSYDLSIMDREGLRHLGVGLDTTGRCMVDGLVIDREVDRYRKGGRKLGAVCRHYGVTLGADAHHADADTLAAMRLAWKLAARHPDRIGNVALPRLHDCQQAWHRQWGERMARWLDKQAAELSNLWLAGRLAEVRARLAKLDITEEPSVDLIAQTCKATRERAAEFTLAGTQWPIHPRPSPGMSTPCG
;
A
#
# COMPACT_ATOMS: atom_id res chain seq x y z
N PRO A 1 -22.65 12.95 -14.27
CA PRO A 1 -22.95 11.80 -15.11
C PRO A 1 -22.74 12.19 -16.58
N GLY A 2 -21.91 11.45 -17.34
CA GLY A 2 -21.80 11.59 -18.80
C GLY A 2 -20.51 12.23 -19.33
N ARG A 3 -19.49 12.51 -18.54
CA ARG A 3 -18.17 12.85 -19.09
C ARG A 3 -17.31 11.58 -19.13
N GLU A 4 -16.66 11.36 -20.28
CA GLU A 4 -15.63 10.34 -20.40
C GLU A 4 -14.48 10.64 -19.43
N PRO A 5 -13.91 9.61 -18.77
CA PRO A 5 -12.75 9.80 -17.91
C PRO A 5 -11.55 10.27 -18.77
N VAL A 6 -10.83 11.26 -18.27
CA VAL A 6 -9.55 11.67 -18.86
C VAL A 6 -8.46 10.86 -18.17
N THR A 7 -7.69 10.10 -18.94
CA THR A 7 -6.60 9.27 -18.43
C THR A 7 -5.27 9.91 -18.83
N HIS A 8 -4.38 10.07 -17.87
CA HIS A 8 -3.00 10.49 -18.08
C HIS A 8 -2.09 9.33 -17.66
N THR A 9 -1.16 8.97 -18.52
CA THR A 9 -0.19 7.90 -18.29
C THR A 9 1.21 8.38 -18.62
N TRP A 10 2.18 7.94 -17.83
CA TRP A 10 3.60 8.19 -18.04
C TRP A 10 4.35 6.88 -17.93
N LEU A 11 5.22 6.61 -18.89
CA LEU A 11 6.23 5.55 -18.76
C LEU A 11 7.52 6.21 -18.28
N ILE A 12 8.03 5.72 -17.17
CA ILE A 12 9.22 6.26 -16.51
C ILE A 12 10.35 5.24 -16.61
N ASP A 13 11.53 5.68 -17.06
CA ASP A 13 12.75 4.92 -16.89
C ASP A 13 13.27 5.13 -15.47
N PRO A 14 13.26 4.12 -14.59
CA PRO A 14 13.72 4.28 -13.20
C PRO A 14 15.23 4.46 -13.07
N GLY A 15 16.01 4.30 -14.16
CA GLY A 15 17.46 4.37 -14.17
C GLY A 15 18.17 3.19 -13.50
N VAL A 16 17.39 2.19 -13.08
CA VAL A 16 17.86 0.94 -12.46
C VAL A 16 17.23 -0.26 -13.16
N GLU A 17 17.76 -1.45 -12.91
CA GLU A 17 17.17 -2.68 -13.45
C GLU A 17 15.82 -2.97 -12.80
N ILE A 18 14.82 -3.29 -13.63
CA ILE A 18 13.48 -3.69 -13.18
C ILE A 18 13.54 -5.19 -12.89
N SER A 19 13.18 -5.58 -11.66
CA SER A 19 13.23 -6.98 -11.25
C SER A 19 12.27 -7.86 -12.09
N GLU A 20 12.65 -9.12 -12.33
CA GLU A 20 11.80 -10.09 -13.05
C GLU A 20 10.41 -10.21 -12.42
N ALA A 21 10.33 -10.15 -11.08
CA ALA A 21 9.05 -10.19 -10.37
C ALA A 21 8.15 -8.99 -10.70
N ALA A 22 8.74 -7.80 -10.88
CA ALA A 22 7.99 -6.60 -11.28
C ALA A 22 7.57 -6.70 -12.75
N VAL A 23 8.48 -7.12 -13.64
CA VAL A 23 8.18 -7.38 -15.06
C VAL A 23 7.03 -8.37 -15.23
N ALA A 24 7.02 -9.45 -14.43
CA ALA A 24 5.95 -10.44 -14.44
C ALA A 24 4.56 -9.86 -14.05
N VAL A 25 4.53 -8.74 -13.30
CA VAL A 25 3.29 -8.07 -12.87
C VAL A 25 2.78 -7.09 -13.92
N HIS A 26 3.62 -6.19 -14.42
CA HIS A 26 3.18 -5.07 -15.28
C HIS A 26 3.65 -5.20 -16.75
N GLY A 27 4.46 -6.21 -17.09
CA GLY A 27 4.89 -6.49 -18.45
C GLY A 27 5.96 -5.56 -19.04
N ILE A 28 6.46 -4.58 -18.29
CA ILE A 28 7.43 -3.60 -18.78
C ILE A 28 8.84 -4.08 -18.44
N SER A 29 9.67 -4.37 -19.47
CA SER A 29 11.07 -4.75 -19.27
C SER A 29 11.96 -3.53 -18.99
N THR A 30 13.15 -3.80 -18.48
CA THR A 30 14.16 -2.75 -18.28
C THR A 30 14.54 -2.09 -19.61
N GLU A 31 14.67 -2.87 -20.67
CA GLU A 31 14.99 -2.39 -22.01
C GLU A 31 13.90 -1.47 -22.52
N GLN A 32 12.64 -1.90 -22.45
CA GLN A 32 11.49 -1.09 -22.85
C GLN A 32 11.43 0.22 -22.09
N ALA A 33 11.61 0.19 -20.76
CA ALA A 33 11.61 1.39 -19.94
C ALA A 33 12.74 2.36 -20.34
N ARG A 34 13.93 1.87 -20.68
CA ARG A 34 15.07 2.68 -21.13
C ARG A 34 14.86 3.27 -22.53
N GLU A 35 14.24 2.52 -23.44
CA GLU A 35 14.05 2.96 -24.83
C GLU A 35 12.91 3.98 -24.98
N THR A 36 11.81 3.80 -24.26
CA THR A 36 10.57 4.56 -24.45
C THR A 36 10.12 5.35 -23.23
N GLY A 37 10.68 5.06 -22.07
CA GLY A 37 10.39 5.78 -20.83
C GLY A 37 11.13 7.13 -20.76
N ARG A 38 10.53 8.07 -20.05
CA ARG A 38 11.14 9.37 -19.75
C ARG A 38 11.83 9.31 -18.38
N ARG A 39 12.84 10.13 -18.18
CA ARG A 39 13.54 10.18 -16.89
C ARG A 39 12.65 10.74 -15.78
N PRO A 40 12.76 10.24 -14.52
CA PRO A 40 11.97 10.72 -13.39
C PRO A 40 12.02 12.24 -13.21
N ALA A 41 13.19 12.84 -13.33
CA ALA A 41 13.36 14.30 -13.20
C ALA A 41 12.59 15.14 -14.23
N GLU A 42 12.24 14.56 -15.37
CA GLU A 42 11.46 15.24 -16.43
C GLU A 42 9.96 15.04 -16.22
N VAL A 43 9.56 13.86 -15.75
CA VAL A 43 8.15 13.47 -15.66
C VAL A 43 7.54 13.84 -14.31
N PHE A 44 8.33 13.78 -13.26
CA PHE A 44 7.82 13.98 -11.92
C PHE A 44 7.24 15.39 -11.67
N PRO A 45 7.80 16.48 -12.21
CA PRO A 45 7.17 17.80 -12.14
C PRO A 45 5.75 17.82 -12.70
N GLU A 46 5.53 17.17 -13.86
CA GLU A 46 4.20 17.11 -14.52
C GLU A 46 3.19 16.33 -13.67
N ILE A 47 3.60 15.15 -13.16
CA ILE A 47 2.75 14.33 -12.30
C ILE A 47 2.40 15.09 -11.01
N PHE A 48 3.40 15.72 -10.39
CA PHE A 48 3.25 16.41 -9.13
C PHE A 48 2.31 17.62 -9.27
N GLU A 49 2.51 18.42 -10.32
CA GLU A 49 1.64 19.55 -10.65
C GLU A 49 0.21 19.09 -10.92
N MET A 50 0.03 18.04 -11.74
CA MET A 50 -1.29 17.53 -12.06
C MET A 50 -2.02 17.06 -10.80
N VAL A 51 -1.38 16.22 -9.97
CA VAL A 51 -2.00 15.68 -8.76
C VAL A 51 -2.30 16.80 -7.76
N THR A 52 -1.38 17.72 -7.53
CA THR A 52 -1.59 18.82 -6.57
C THR A 52 -2.62 19.85 -7.05
N THR A 53 -2.81 20.01 -8.36
CA THR A 53 -3.82 20.86 -8.94
C THR A 53 -5.23 20.24 -8.89
N LEU A 54 -5.34 18.95 -9.18
CA LEU A 54 -6.63 18.26 -9.24
C LEU A 54 -7.12 17.81 -7.86
N TRP A 55 -6.23 17.48 -6.95
CA TRP A 55 -6.56 17.10 -5.59
C TRP A 55 -6.75 18.34 -4.72
N THR A 56 -7.99 18.77 -4.58
CA THR A 56 -8.37 19.96 -3.80
C THR A 56 -9.16 19.56 -2.54
N PRO A 57 -9.46 20.47 -1.62
CA PRO A 57 -10.35 20.18 -0.49
C PRO A 57 -11.73 19.64 -0.91
N GLU A 58 -12.24 20.04 -2.08
CA GLU A 58 -13.55 19.67 -2.62
C GLU A 58 -13.51 18.41 -3.49
N VAL A 59 -12.34 18.08 -4.07
CA VAL A 59 -12.15 16.96 -4.98
C VAL A 59 -11.24 15.93 -4.33
N PRO A 60 -11.78 14.80 -3.83
CA PRO A 60 -10.96 13.79 -3.17
C PRO A 60 -10.07 13.03 -4.14
N LEU A 61 -8.91 12.60 -3.67
CA LEU A 61 -8.12 11.59 -4.33
C LEU A 61 -8.72 10.20 -4.01
N ILE A 62 -9.06 9.44 -5.05
CA ILE A 62 -9.53 8.06 -4.89
C ILE A 62 -8.37 7.10 -5.16
N THR A 63 -8.11 6.19 -4.23
CA THR A 63 -6.98 5.26 -4.29
C THR A 63 -7.36 3.85 -3.85
N PHE A 64 -6.42 2.94 -4.06
CA PHE A 64 -6.41 1.64 -3.40
C PHE A 64 -5.02 1.35 -2.85
N ASN A 65 -4.86 1.41 -1.52
CA ASN A 65 -3.56 1.40 -0.84
C ASN A 65 -2.73 2.69 -1.08
N GLY A 66 -3.42 3.82 -1.13
CA GLY A 66 -2.86 5.11 -1.53
C GLY A 66 -1.73 5.63 -0.64
N SER A 67 -1.59 5.13 0.59
CA SER A 67 -0.45 5.48 1.43
C SER A 67 0.90 5.05 0.80
N TYR A 68 0.92 3.99 0.00
CA TYR A 68 2.09 3.57 -0.77
C TYR A 68 2.42 4.60 -1.86
N ASP A 69 1.44 4.92 -2.71
CA ASP A 69 1.61 5.84 -3.84
C ASP A 69 1.97 7.25 -3.39
N LEU A 70 1.26 7.77 -2.38
CA LEU A 70 1.53 9.11 -1.84
C LEU A 70 2.89 9.20 -1.14
N SER A 71 3.35 8.10 -0.52
CA SER A 71 4.68 8.08 0.07
C SER A 71 5.79 8.09 -0.98
N ILE A 72 5.58 7.41 -2.11
CA ILE A 72 6.49 7.50 -3.26
C ILE A 72 6.47 8.93 -3.80
N MET A 73 5.30 9.51 -4.03
CA MET A 73 5.18 10.89 -4.51
C MET A 73 5.86 11.91 -3.59
N ASP A 74 5.70 11.77 -2.28
CA ASP A 74 6.36 12.65 -1.31
C ASP A 74 7.89 12.56 -1.40
N ARG A 75 8.43 11.35 -1.51
CA ARG A 75 9.87 11.12 -1.60
C ARG A 75 10.46 11.57 -2.93
N GLU A 76 9.78 11.28 -4.03
CA GLU A 76 10.23 11.71 -5.35
C GLU A 76 10.08 13.24 -5.51
N GLY A 77 9.03 13.84 -4.92
CA GLY A 77 8.89 15.29 -4.83
C GLY A 77 10.08 15.94 -4.11
N LEU A 78 10.51 15.39 -2.98
CA LEU A 78 11.71 15.84 -2.27
C LEU A 78 12.99 15.66 -3.09
N ARG A 79 13.10 14.53 -3.81
CA ARG A 79 14.29 14.19 -4.60
C ARG A 79 14.43 15.07 -5.83
N HIS A 80 13.35 15.32 -6.57
CA HIS A 80 13.39 15.98 -7.86
C HIS A 80 12.97 17.45 -7.84
N LEU A 81 12.16 17.86 -6.87
CA LEU A 81 11.61 19.21 -6.77
C LEU A 81 12.04 19.95 -5.50
N GLY A 82 12.66 19.26 -4.55
CA GLY A 82 13.02 19.82 -3.24
C GLY A 82 11.83 20.09 -2.33
N VAL A 83 10.62 19.65 -2.72
CA VAL A 83 9.38 19.83 -1.94
C VAL A 83 8.69 18.50 -1.71
N GLY A 84 8.15 18.29 -0.51
CA GLY A 84 7.32 17.14 -0.20
C GLY A 84 5.86 17.38 -0.55
N LEU A 85 5.08 16.31 -0.55
CA LEU A 85 3.65 16.37 -0.86
C LEU A 85 2.88 17.01 0.31
N ASP A 86 2.21 18.13 0.05
CA ASP A 86 1.29 18.73 1.02
C ASP A 86 -0.10 18.09 0.92
N THR A 87 -0.52 17.44 2.00
CA THR A 87 -1.85 16.81 2.12
C THR A 87 -2.80 17.60 3.01
N THR A 88 -2.41 18.80 3.46
CA THR A 88 -3.20 19.61 4.39
C THR A 88 -4.55 20.01 3.79
N GLY A 89 -5.63 19.69 4.51
CA GLY A 89 -7.00 19.99 4.08
C GLY A 89 -7.50 19.16 2.89
N ARG A 90 -6.71 18.24 2.36
CA ARG A 90 -7.06 17.41 1.21
C ARG A 90 -7.62 16.06 1.65
N CYS A 91 -8.72 15.64 1.04
CA CYS A 91 -9.40 14.39 1.39
C CYS A 91 -8.99 13.25 0.46
N MET A 92 -8.83 12.06 1.02
CA MET A 92 -8.59 10.83 0.26
C MET A 92 -9.68 9.80 0.57
N VAL A 93 -10.02 8.99 -0.43
CA VAL A 93 -10.90 7.82 -0.31
C VAL A 93 -10.09 6.60 -0.73
N ASP A 94 -9.68 5.79 0.25
CA ASP A 94 -8.85 4.60 0.02
C ASP A 94 -9.70 3.33 0.14
N GLY A 95 -9.89 2.66 -1.01
CA GLY A 95 -10.69 1.44 -1.09
C GLY A 95 -10.19 0.30 -0.21
N LEU A 96 -8.86 0.19 0.03
CA LEU A 96 -8.30 -0.84 0.90
C LEU A 96 -8.56 -0.56 2.38
N VAL A 97 -8.42 0.69 2.81
CA VAL A 97 -8.69 1.09 4.19
C VAL A 97 -10.17 0.85 4.52
N ILE A 98 -11.05 1.26 3.61
CA ILE A 98 -12.50 1.04 3.75
C ILE A 98 -12.83 -0.45 3.79
N ASP A 99 -12.35 -1.27 2.83
CA ASP A 99 -12.60 -2.71 2.80
C ASP A 99 -12.14 -3.41 4.09
N ARG A 100 -10.96 -3.03 4.62
CA ARG A 100 -10.46 -3.56 5.90
C ARG A 100 -11.34 -3.23 7.08
N GLU A 101 -12.06 -2.13 7.05
CA GLU A 101 -12.95 -1.73 8.14
C GLU A 101 -14.35 -2.27 7.99
N VAL A 102 -14.96 -2.23 6.80
CA VAL A 102 -16.36 -2.66 6.61
C VAL A 102 -16.51 -4.18 6.56
N ASP A 103 -15.48 -4.89 6.12
CA ASP A 103 -15.44 -6.36 6.04
C ASP A 103 -14.15 -6.93 6.67
N ARG A 104 -13.98 -6.62 7.95
CA ARG A 104 -12.75 -6.91 8.73
C ARG A 104 -12.34 -8.37 8.73
N TYR A 105 -13.30 -9.26 8.78
CA TYR A 105 -13.07 -10.71 8.94
C TYR A 105 -13.23 -11.51 7.64
N ARG A 106 -13.34 -10.82 6.51
CA ARG A 106 -13.43 -11.48 5.21
C ARG A 106 -12.24 -12.40 4.97
N LYS A 107 -12.53 -13.62 4.56
CA LYS A 107 -11.51 -14.58 4.11
C LYS A 107 -10.98 -14.20 2.73
N GLY A 108 -9.72 -14.53 2.47
CA GLY A 108 -9.07 -14.30 1.17
C GLY A 108 -8.21 -13.04 1.13
N GLY A 109 -7.54 -12.84 0.00
CA GLY A 109 -6.60 -11.75 -0.21
C GLY A 109 -7.28 -10.39 -0.31
N ARG A 110 -6.49 -9.33 -0.07
CA ARG A 110 -6.92 -7.94 -0.17
C ARG A 110 -6.15 -7.14 -1.22
N LYS A 111 -5.61 -7.82 -2.24
CA LYS A 111 -5.14 -7.15 -3.46
C LYS A 111 -6.34 -6.58 -4.21
N LEU A 112 -6.15 -5.51 -4.99
CA LEU A 112 -7.22 -4.81 -5.72
C LEU A 112 -8.14 -5.79 -6.48
N GLY A 113 -7.58 -6.69 -7.29
CA GLY A 113 -8.36 -7.67 -8.04
C GLY A 113 -9.21 -8.61 -7.19
N ALA A 114 -8.73 -9.00 -5.98
CA ALA A 114 -9.51 -9.84 -5.07
C ALA A 114 -10.67 -9.08 -4.44
N VAL A 115 -10.44 -7.81 -4.07
CA VAL A 115 -11.47 -6.95 -3.50
C VAL A 115 -12.51 -6.58 -4.56
N CYS A 116 -12.07 -6.22 -5.78
CA CYS A 116 -12.96 -5.96 -6.91
C CYS A 116 -13.89 -7.14 -7.19
N ARG A 117 -13.37 -8.37 -7.28
CA ARG A 117 -14.20 -9.58 -7.46
C ARG A 117 -15.24 -9.74 -6.34
N HIS A 118 -14.84 -9.50 -5.10
CA HIS A 118 -15.75 -9.61 -3.95
C HIS A 118 -16.92 -8.62 -4.02
N TYR A 119 -16.67 -7.39 -4.49
CA TYR A 119 -17.71 -6.35 -4.63
C TYR A 119 -18.38 -6.33 -6.01
N GLY A 120 -18.09 -7.28 -6.88
CA GLY A 120 -18.67 -7.36 -8.22
C GLY A 120 -18.22 -6.21 -9.14
N VAL A 121 -16.98 -5.78 -9.00
CA VAL A 121 -16.32 -4.84 -9.92
C VAL A 121 -15.55 -5.64 -10.95
N THR A 122 -15.93 -5.50 -12.22
CA THR A 122 -15.23 -6.14 -13.33
C THR A 122 -13.92 -5.39 -13.60
N LEU A 123 -12.81 -6.12 -13.57
CA LEU A 123 -11.53 -5.65 -14.08
C LEU A 123 -11.57 -5.78 -15.60
N GLY A 124 -11.09 -4.78 -16.34
CA GLY A 124 -10.93 -4.89 -17.79
C GLY A 124 -10.00 -6.04 -18.19
N ALA A 125 -9.97 -6.37 -19.49
CA ALA A 125 -9.09 -7.40 -20.04
C ALA A 125 -7.60 -7.11 -19.77
N ASP A 126 -7.26 -5.84 -19.58
CA ASP A 126 -5.90 -5.32 -19.34
C ASP A 126 -5.62 -5.13 -17.85
N ALA A 127 -6.16 -5.99 -16.97
CA ALA A 127 -5.84 -5.99 -15.55
C ALA A 127 -4.31 -6.04 -15.36
N HIS A 128 -3.79 -5.17 -14.48
CA HIS A 128 -2.37 -4.86 -14.22
C HIS A 128 -1.77 -3.73 -15.07
N HIS A 129 -2.57 -3.09 -15.94
CA HIS A 129 -2.21 -1.79 -16.49
C HIS A 129 -2.70 -0.69 -15.57
N ALA A 130 -1.90 0.35 -15.35
CA ALA A 130 -2.17 1.39 -14.36
C ALA A 130 -3.51 2.12 -14.56
N ASP A 131 -3.93 2.31 -15.80
CA ASP A 131 -5.21 2.91 -16.19
C ASP A 131 -6.41 2.02 -15.82
N ALA A 132 -6.32 0.71 -16.10
CA ALA A 132 -7.35 -0.26 -15.74
C ALA A 132 -7.50 -0.39 -14.22
N ASP A 133 -6.39 -0.43 -13.48
CA ASP A 133 -6.38 -0.49 -12.02
C ASP A 133 -6.94 0.80 -11.39
N THR A 134 -6.65 1.96 -11.98
CA THR A 134 -7.22 3.25 -11.56
C THR A 134 -8.75 3.28 -11.70
N LEU A 135 -9.27 2.86 -12.86
CA LEU A 135 -10.71 2.76 -13.08
C LEU A 135 -11.37 1.73 -12.16
N ALA A 136 -10.70 0.62 -11.89
CA ALA A 136 -11.18 -0.39 -10.94
C ALA A 136 -11.25 0.17 -9.51
N ALA A 137 -10.25 0.93 -9.06
CA ALA A 137 -10.24 1.58 -7.77
C ALA A 137 -11.41 2.59 -7.61
N MET A 138 -11.66 3.41 -8.64
CA MET A 138 -12.80 4.32 -8.67
C MET A 138 -14.15 3.59 -8.59
N ARG A 139 -14.35 2.54 -9.41
CA ARG A 139 -15.58 1.74 -9.40
C ARG A 139 -15.77 1.04 -8.07
N LEU A 140 -14.68 0.56 -7.46
CA LEU A 140 -14.70 -0.07 -6.14
C LEU A 140 -15.12 0.93 -5.05
N ALA A 141 -14.54 2.14 -5.03
CA ALA A 141 -14.92 3.18 -4.08
C ALA A 141 -16.43 3.51 -4.18
N TRP A 142 -16.97 3.63 -5.39
CA TRP A 142 -18.39 3.82 -5.61
C TRP A 142 -19.25 2.64 -5.09
N LYS A 143 -18.81 1.39 -5.35
CA LYS A 143 -19.51 0.19 -4.85
C LYS A 143 -19.50 0.11 -3.32
N LEU A 144 -18.37 0.46 -2.70
CA LEU A 144 -18.25 0.52 -1.24
C LEU A 144 -19.19 1.58 -0.64
N ALA A 145 -19.24 2.76 -1.25
CA ALA A 145 -20.15 3.83 -0.83
C ALA A 145 -21.62 3.40 -0.96
N ALA A 146 -21.99 2.79 -2.08
CA ALA A 146 -23.37 2.32 -2.31
C ALA A 146 -23.78 1.18 -1.38
N ARG A 147 -22.83 0.28 -1.03
CA ARG A 147 -23.10 -0.86 -0.15
C ARG A 147 -23.17 -0.48 1.33
N HIS A 148 -22.50 0.59 1.71
CA HIS A 148 -22.37 1.07 3.08
C HIS A 148 -22.76 2.55 3.19
N PRO A 149 -24.00 2.93 2.84
CA PRO A 149 -24.40 4.34 2.76
C PRO A 149 -24.18 5.09 4.07
N ASP A 150 -24.57 4.51 5.21
CA ASP A 150 -24.50 5.18 6.52
C ASP A 150 -23.07 5.33 7.05
N ARG A 151 -22.15 4.48 6.60
CA ARG A 151 -20.76 4.51 7.05
C ARG A 151 -19.82 5.20 6.06
N ILE A 152 -20.18 5.23 4.78
CA ILE A 152 -19.31 5.69 3.69
C ILE A 152 -20.06 6.67 2.78
N GLY A 153 -21.15 6.23 2.14
CA GLY A 153 -21.76 6.94 1.02
C GLY A 153 -22.37 8.29 1.39
N ASN A 154 -22.98 8.40 2.57
CA ASN A 154 -23.62 9.62 3.06
C ASN A 154 -22.76 10.39 4.06
N VAL A 155 -21.49 9.99 4.26
CA VAL A 155 -20.58 10.67 5.17
C VAL A 155 -19.88 11.80 4.42
N ALA A 156 -19.82 13.00 5.01
CA ALA A 156 -19.09 14.11 4.43
C ALA A 156 -17.59 13.78 4.25
N LEU A 157 -17.00 14.18 3.14
CA LEU A 157 -15.61 13.83 2.75
C LEU A 157 -14.57 14.09 3.85
N PRO A 158 -14.54 15.26 4.52
CA PRO A 158 -13.56 15.47 5.60
C PRO A 158 -13.75 14.46 6.75
N ARG A 159 -14.98 14.19 7.12
CA ARG A 159 -15.30 13.20 8.16
C ARG A 159 -14.91 11.79 7.75
N LEU A 160 -15.15 11.41 6.49
CA LEU A 160 -14.75 10.11 5.96
C LEU A 160 -13.22 9.98 5.94
N HIS A 161 -12.50 11.06 5.61
CA HIS A 161 -11.04 11.09 5.66
C HIS A 161 -10.53 10.84 7.08
N ASP A 162 -11.05 11.55 8.08
CA ASP A 162 -10.70 11.36 9.50
C ASP A 162 -11.02 9.93 9.99
N CYS A 163 -12.16 9.38 9.58
CA CYS A 163 -12.52 8.01 9.89
C CYS A 163 -11.49 7.02 9.32
N GLN A 164 -11.09 7.19 8.06
CA GLN A 164 -10.09 6.33 7.42
C GLN A 164 -8.73 6.42 8.10
N GLN A 165 -8.31 7.60 8.51
CA GLN A 165 -7.09 7.78 9.30
C GLN A 165 -7.16 6.99 10.61
N ALA A 166 -8.28 7.07 11.32
CA ALA A 166 -8.48 6.30 12.55
C ALA A 166 -8.51 4.78 12.29
N TRP A 167 -9.19 4.32 11.22
CA TRP A 167 -9.25 2.90 10.85
C TRP A 167 -7.90 2.34 10.44
N HIS A 168 -7.12 3.11 9.68
CA HIS A 168 -5.77 2.71 9.27
C HIS A 168 -4.85 2.57 10.48
N ARG A 169 -4.86 3.53 11.42
CA ARG A 169 -4.12 3.45 12.68
C ARG A 169 -4.51 2.21 13.50
N GLN A 170 -5.80 2.00 13.71
CA GLN A 170 -6.28 0.82 14.45
C GLN A 170 -5.90 -0.50 13.77
N TRP A 171 -5.90 -0.53 12.44
CA TRP A 171 -5.43 -1.69 11.69
C TRP A 171 -3.94 -1.93 11.92
N GLY A 172 -3.11 -0.89 11.85
CA GLY A 172 -1.67 -0.96 12.14
C GLY A 172 -1.38 -1.48 13.54
N GLU A 173 -2.06 -0.94 14.55
CA GLU A 173 -1.94 -1.40 15.94
C GLU A 173 -2.36 -2.87 16.13
N ARG A 174 -3.44 -3.31 15.45
CA ARG A 174 -3.86 -4.72 15.50
C ARG A 174 -2.81 -5.64 14.85
N MET A 175 -2.27 -5.21 13.72
CA MET A 175 -1.22 -5.96 13.02
C MET A 175 0.06 -6.05 13.84
N ALA A 176 0.46 -4.95 14.47
CA ALA A 176 1.61 -4.92 15.36
C ALA A 176 1.44 -5.93 16.52
N ARG A 177 0.31 -5.86 17.24
CA ARG A 177 0.03 -6.81 18.32
C ARG A 177 0.00 -8.27 17.85
N TRP A 178 -0.51 -8.53 16.65
CA TRP A 178 -0.51 -9.88 16.09
C TRP A 178 0.92 -10.36 15.79
N LEU A 179 1.77 -9.52 15.21
CA LEU A 179 3.18 -9.85 14.94
C LEU A 179 3.97 -10.09 16.23
N ASP A 180 3.79 -9.23 17.25
CA ASP A 180 4.43 -9.40 18.55
C ASP A 180 4.03 -10.75 19.19
N LYS A 181 2.74 -11.10 19.10
CA LYS A 181 2.25 -12.40 19.54
C LYS A 181 2.89 -13.55 18.76
N GLN A 182 3.05 -13.45 17.43
CA GLN A 182 3.73 -14.45 16.61
C GLN A 182 5.19 -14.63 17.05
N ALA A 183 5.91 -13.56 17.29
CA ALA A 183 7.30 -13.62 17.78
C ALA A 183 7.39 -14.27 19.16
N ALA A 184 6.51 -13.91 20.09
CA ALA A 184 6.47 -14.52 21.42
C ALA A 184 6.14 -16.00 21.37
N GLU A 185 5.16 -16.42 20.57
CA GLU A 185 4.80 -17.83 20.40
C GLU A 185 5.95 -18.65 19.80
N LEU A 186 6.65 -18.14 18.78
CA LEU A 186 7.82 -18.81 18.19
C LEU A 186 8.92 -19.01 19.24
N SER A 187 9.24 -17.98 20.03
CA SER A 187 10.21 -18.04 21.11
C SER A 187 9.81 -19.10 22.17
N ASN A 188 8.54 -19.11 22.58
CA ASN A 188 8.04 -20.07 23.57
C ASN A 188 8.09 -21.52 23.08
N LEU A 189 7.74 -21.78 21.82
CA LEU A 189 7.84 -23.09 21.19
C LEU A 189 9.28 -23.59 21.16
N TRP A 190 10.23 -22.69 20.83
CA TRP A 190 11.66 -23.00 20.85
C TRP A 190 12.15 -23.39 22.27
N LEU A 191 11.85 -22.53 23.26
CA LEU A 191 12.25 -22.76 24.66
C LEU A 191 11.64 -24.05 25.25
N ALA A 192 10.45 -24.43 24.80
CA ALA A 192 9.80 -25.68 25.18
C ALA A 192 10.30 -26.92 24.41
N GLY A 193 11.28 -26.79 23.53
CA GLY A 193 11.82 -27.89 22.74
C GLY A 193 10.85 -28.47 21.69
N ARG A 194 9.79 -27.73 21.30
CA ARG A 194 8.73 -28.19 20.38
C ARG A 194 9.16 -28.00 18.91
N LEU A 195 10.24 -28.65 18.50
CA LEU A 195 10.90 -28.46 17.21
C LEU A 195 9.99 -28.65 15.99
N ALA A 196 9.08 -29.60 16.00
CA ALA A 196 8.14 -29.82 14.90
C ALA A 196 7.23 -28.61 14.67
N GLU A 197 6.77 -27.97 15.75
CA GLU A 197 5.90 -26.80 15.68
C GLU A 197 6.70 -25.53 15.32
N VAL A 198 7.95 -25.45 15.77
CA VAL A 198 8.88 -24.39 15.35
C VAL A 198 9.08 -24.45 13.84
N ARG A 199 9.41 -25.63 13.28
CA ARG A 199 9.55 -25.82 11.82
C ARG A 199 8.27 -25.45 11.06
N ALA A 200 7.11 -25.89 11.55
CA ALA A 200 5.84 -25.54 10.93
C ALA A 200 5.53 -24.03 10.98
N ARG A 201 6.02 -23.33 12.00
CA ARG A 201 5.88 -21.88 12.12
C ARG A 201 6.83 -21.14 11.20
N LEU A 202 8.09 -21.56 11.10
CA LEU A 202 9.09 -21.00 10.19
C LEU A 202 8.66 -21.17 8.72
N ALA A 203 8.15 -22.35 8.35
CA ALA A 203 7.64 -22.63 7.01
C ALA A 203 6.50 -21.68 6.57
N LYS A 204 5.67 -21.19 7.50
CA LYS A 204 4.65 -20.16 7.21
C LYS A 204 5.23 -18.76 6.91
N LEU A 205 6.50 -18.57 7.21
CA LEU A 205 7.27 -17.36 6.92
C LEU A 205 8.24 -17.60 5.74
N ASP A 206 8.05 -18.69 4.98
CA ASP A 206 8.91 -19.14 3.89
C ASP A 206 10.38 -19.41 4.31
N ILE A 207 10.60 -19.71 5.60
CA ILE A 207 11.91 -20.05 6.15
C ILE A 207 12.03 -21.58 6.23
N THR A 208 12.94 -22.16 5.45
CA THR A 208 13.14 -23.61 5.32
C THR A 208 14.38 -24.12 6.05
N GLU A 209 15.16 -23.22 6.64
CA GLU A 209 16.39 -23.55 7.37
C GLU A 209 16.09 -24.32 8.66
N GLU A 210 17.05 -25.16 9.09
CA GLU A 210 16.94 -25.86 10.37
C GLU A 210 16.92 -24.86 11.54
N PRO A 211 15.98 -25.04 12.51
CA PRO A 211 15.88 -24.17 13.66
C PRO A 211 17.16 -24.14 14.49
N SER A 212 17.68 -22.95 14.74
CA SER A 212 18.81 -22.67 15.61
C SER A 212 18.49 -21.51 16.54
N VAL A 213 19.28 -21.33 17.60
CA VAL A 213 19.12 -20.18 18.53
C VAL A 213 19.20 -18.87 17.77
N ASP A 214 20.19 -18.74 16.89
CA ASP A 214 20.42 -17.51 16.13
C ASP A 214 19.29 -17.25 15.13
N LEU A 215 18.82 -18.26 14.39
CA LEU A 215 17.70 -18.13 13.46
C LEU A 215 16.44 -17.70 14.18
N ILE A 216 16.10 -18.31 15.31
CA ILE A 216 14.93 -17.97 16.10
C ILE A 216 15.04 -16.54 16.63
N ALA A 217 16.21 -16.15 17.16
CA ALA A 217 16.44 -14.79 17.67
C ALA A 217 16.30 -13.74 16.55
N GLN A 218 16.89 -13.99 15.39
CA GLN A 218 16.81 -13.11 14.21
C GLN A 218 15.36 -12.99 13.70
N THR A 219 14.66 -14.13 13.57
CA THR A 219 13.25 -14.14 13.11
C THR A 219 12.35 -13.38 14.07
N CYS A 220 12.50 -13.59 15.39
CA CYS A 220 11.73 -12.86 16.39
C CYS A 220 12.05 -11.36 16.37
N LYS A 221 13.32 -10.98 16.20
CA LYS A 221 13.74 -9.58 16.07
C LYS A 221 13.12 -8.93 14.84
N ALA A 222 13.27 -9.51 13.66
CA ALA A 222 12.69 -9.01 12.41
C ALA A 222 11.16 -8.88 12.49
N THR A 223 10.48 -9.85 13.12
CA THR A 223 9.02 -9.81 13.32
C THR A 223 8.60 -8.64 14.21
N ARG A 224 9.36 -8.32 15.28
CA ARG A 224 9.09 -7.18 16.16
C ARG A 224 9.41 -5.84 15.51
N GLU A 225 10.49 -5.76 14.73
CA GLU A 225 10.83 -4.57 13.93
C GLU A 225 9.70 -4.25 12.96
N ARG A 226 9.17 -5.26 12.26
CA ARG A 226 8.00 -5.12 11.39
C ARG A 226 6.74 -4.68 12.16
N ALA A 227 6.55 -5.15 13.40
CA ALA A 227 5.46 -4.70 14.26
C ALA A 227 5.56 -3.20 14.58
N ALA A 228 6.77 -2.71 14.88
CA ALA A 228 7.02 -1.29 15.12
C ALA A 228 6.74 -0.43 13.87
N GLU A 229 7.11 -0.92 12.68
CA GLU A 229 6.79 -0.27 11.40
C GLU A 229 5.29 -0.09 11.19
N PHE A 230 4.48 -1.12 11.47
CA PHE A 230 3.02 -1.02 11.36
C PHE A 230 2.43 0.01 12.33
N THR A 231 2.95 0.11 13.54
CA THR A 231 2.52 1.12 14.51
C THR A 231 2.85 2.52 14.01
N LEU A 232 4.07 2.74 13.53
CA LEU A 232 4.53 4.03 13.03
C LEU A 232 3.76 4.45 11.76
N ALA A 233 3.62 3.55 10.78
CA ALA A 233 2.86 3.80 9.56
C ALA A 233 1.39 4.17 9.84
N GLY A 234 0.79 3.56 10.86
CA GLY A 234 -0.58 3.85 11.27
C GLY A 234 -0.79 5.28 11.80
N THR A 235 0.26 5.93 12.32
CA THR A 235 0.15 7.29 12.90
C THR A 235 0.26 8.41 11.88
N GLN A 236 0.78 8.15 10.69
CA GLN A 236 1.11 9.16 9.69
C GLN A 236 0.39 8.95 8.34
N TRP A 237 -0.74 8.23 8.34
CA TRP A 237 -1.57 8.15 7.14
C TRP A 237 -2.06 9.56 6.70
N PRO A 238 -2.07 9.88 5.39
CA PRO A 238 -1.91 8.99 4.25
C PRO A 238 -0.48 8.79 3.76
N ILE A 239 0.51 9.46 4.31
CA ILE A 239 1.92 9.32 3.90
C ILE A 239 2.68 8.56 4.99
N HIS A 240 3.47 7.55 4.59
CA HIS A 240 4.34 6.85 5.52
C HIS A 240 5.45 7.76 6.06
N PRO A 241 5.91 7.54 7.29
CA PRO A 241 7.01 8.29 7.88
C PRO A 241 8.21 8.34 6.96
N ARG A 242 8.84 9.51 6.87
CA ARG A 242 10.12 9.65 6.17
C ARG A 242 11.19 8.89 6.96
N PRO A 243 12.07 8.13 6.29
CA PRO A 243 13.20 7.50 6.99
C PRO A 243 14.08 8.58 7.61
N SER A 244 14.62 8.29 8.80
CA SER A 244 15.60 9.17 9.42
C SER A 244 16.82 9.38 8.51
N PRO A 245 17.43 10.57 8.48
CA PRO A 245 18.65 10.80 7.74
C PRO A 245 19.71 9.78 8.15
N GLY A 246 20.18 8.95 7.21
CA GLY A 246 21.19 7.91 7.45
C GLY A 246 20.70 6.46 7.37
N MET A 247 19.39 6.19 7.26
CA MET A 247 18.90 4.87 6.89
C MET A 247 18.69 4.80 5.37
N SER A 248 19.55 4.08 4.68
CA SER A 248 19.28 3.64 3.31
C SER A 248 18.09 2.69 3.35
N THR A 249 16.97 3.05 2.71
CA THR A 249 15.90 2.10 2.43
C THR A 249 16.49 1.00 1.55
N PRO A 250 16.41 -0.28 1.92
CA PRO A 250 16.68 -1.33 0.95
C PRO A 250 15.61 -1.21 -0.14
N CYS A 251 16.06 -0.90 -1.36
CA CYS A 251 15.27 -1.13 -2.55
C CYS A 251 15.06 -2.64 -2.66
N GLY A 252 13.85 -3.10 -2.40
CA GLY A 252 13.39 -4.45 -2.63
C GLY A 252 12.17 -4.42 -3.53
#